data_5c14575e37e43780b09c4e7216bbb662
#
_entry.id   5c14575e37e43780b09c4e7216bbb662
#
_cell.length_a   1.000
_cell.length_b   1.000
_cell.length_c   1.000
_cell.angle_alpha   90.00
_cell.angle_beta   90.00
_cell.angle_gamma   90.00
#
_symmetry.space_group_name_H-M   'P 1'
#
loop_
_entity.id
_entity.type
_entity.pdbx_description
1 polymer ?
#
loop_
_entity_poly.entity_id
_entity_poly.type
_entity_poly.pdbx_seq_one_letter_code
_entity_poly.pdbx_strand_id
1 'polypeptide(L)'
;MFNPRSGWRAKSCTCCVPIFQVLGYHLADSFAKRPRGTPRRPGDCLTLQAKIVLLPGDGIGPEVIRQAHRVLEAVASQFGHQFEFSEHIIGGIAIDKTGEALPDATTAACKASDAILLGAVGGPKWDDPNAKTRPEAGLLKIRKELGLFANLRPIVTFEELLDSSPLKREIIEGTDILFFRELTGGLYFGPSGLEELPDGQQRAYSTAVYTTSEVERIVRMAAHAALKRRNKLTMVDKANVLEASRLWRRVSARIMKEEFPTISYDVVLVDSMAMHLLSRPTSFDVVVTSNMFGDILTDEASMLPGSLGMLPSASLGSSGPGLYEPIHGSAPDIAGKGIANPLATILAAAMLLRHSLGLEKEAATVEAAVKRVLAAGYRTADLVRRGEPSLGTVAITDHVLQSMVG
;
A
#
# COMPACT_ATOMS: atom_id res chain seq x y z
N MET A 1 -53.18 -8.18 43.85
CA MET A 1 -52.45 -9.46 43.89
C MET A 1 -51.97 -9.76 42.46
N PHE A 2 -50.77 -9.41 42.11
CA PHE A 2 -50.06 -10.05 41.01
C PHE A 2 -48.54 -9.86 41.24
N ASN A 3 -47.81 -10.93 41.16
CA ASN A 3 -46.43 -11.14 41.58
C ASN A 3 -45.44 -10.77 40.46
N PRO A 4 -44.34 -10.04 40.67
CA PRO A 4 -43.32 -9.78 39.67
C PRO A 4 -42.12 -10.69 39.89
N ARG A 5 -41.89 -11.64 39.01
CA ARG A 5 -40.58 -12.31 38.81
C ARG A 5 -40.53 -12.97 37.44
N SER A 6 -39.82 -12.31 36.48
CA SER A 6 -39.15 -13.04 35.40
C SER A 6 -37.93 -12.22 35.00
N GLY A 7 -36.75 -12.74 35.38
CA GLY A 7 -35.46 -12.14 35.08
C GLY A 7 -35.14 -12.21 33.60
N TRP A 8 -34.81 -11.09 33.02
CA TRP A 8 -34.16 -11.01 31.72
C TRP A 8 -32.67 -11.17 31.93
N ARG A 9 -32.12 -12.33 31.56
CA ARG A 9 -30.68 -12.50 31.37
C ARG A 9 -30.30 -11.76 30.08
N ALA A 10 -29.42 -10.78 30.22
CA ALA A 10 -28.73 -10.16 29.09
C ALA A 10 -27.92 -11.24 28.36
N LYS A 11 -28.31 -11.60 27.16
CA LYS A 11 -27.48 -12.37 26.24
C LYS A 11 -26.40 -11.42 25.76
N SER A 12 -25.15 -11.71 26.12
CA SER A 12 -23.94 -11.06 25.57
C SER A 12 -23.97 -11.19 24.04
N CYS A 13 -24.12 -10.08 23.35
CA CYS A 13 -23.99 -10.00 21.90
C CYS A 13 -22.49 -10.11 21.55
N THR A 14 -22.05 -11.31 21.14
CA THR A 14 -20.68 -11.64 20.71
C THR A 14 -20.53 -11.30 19.22
N CYS A 15 -20.72 -10.05 18.82
CA CYS A 15 -20.60 -9.60 17.42
C CYS A 15 -19.82 -8.31 17.27
N CYS A 16 -18.84 -8.04 18.14
CA CYS A 16 -17.82 -7.03 17.88
C CYS A 16 -16.48 -7.74 17.66
N VAL A 17 -16.27 -8.28 16.48
CA VAL A 17 -14.93 -8.66 16.01
C VAL A 17 -14.20 -7.34 15.71
N PRO A 18 -13.02 -7.06 16.29
CA PRO A 18 -12.30 -5.82 15.99
C PRO A 18 -11.94 -5.77 14.51
N ILE A 19 -12.21 -4.64 13.85
CA ILE A 19 -11.99 -4.39 12.43
C ILE A 19 -10.55 -4.72 11.96
N PHE A 20 -9.57 -4.69 12.87
CA PHE A 20 -8.17 -5.01 12.56
C PHE A 20 -7.81 -6.52 12.53
N GLN A 21 -8.68 -7.43 12.95
CA GLN A 21 -8.45 -8.85 12.68
C GLN A 21 -8.53 -9.19 11.18
N VAL A 22 -9.00 -8.27 10.36
CA VAL A 22 -9.15 -8.45 8.91
C VAL A 22 -7.87 -8.17 8.12
N LEU A 23 -6.88 -7.43 8.66
CA LEU A 23 -5.59 -7.20 8.01
C LEU A 23 -4.58 -8.37 8.17
N GLY A 24 -4.93 -9.41 8.92
CA GLY A 24 -4.12 -10.60 9.14
C GLY A 24 -3.98 -11.51 7.93
N TYR A 25 -3.39 -11.01 6.85
CA TYR A 25 -3.20 -11.77 5.61
C TYR A 25 -1.87 -12.52 5.63
N HIS A 26 -1.89 -13.78 6.00
CA HIS A 26 -0.82 -14.70 5.63
C HIS A 26 -0.87 -15.01 4.12
N LEU A 27 -0.40 -14.07 3.28
CA LEU A 27 0.07 -14.41 1.94
C LEU A 27 1.33 -15.30 2.01
N ALA A 28 1.91 -15.41 3.21
CA ALA A 28 3.17 -16.08 3.49
C ALA A 28 3.22 -17.57 3.14
N ASP A 29 2.10 -18.28 3.12
CA ASP A 29 2.13 -19.72 2.83
C ASP A 29 2.42 -20.06 1.36
N SER A 30 2.31 -19.06 0.45
CA SER A 30 2.60 -19.25 -0.98
C SER A 30 3.88 -18.55 -1.44
N PHE A 31 4.42 -17.55 -0.71
CA PHE A 31 5.47 -16.67 -1.23
C PHE A 31 6.63 -16.38 -0.26
N ALA A 32 6.50 -16.66 1.02
CA ALA A 32 7.60 -16.44 1.95
C ALA A 32 8.65 -17.57 1.83
N LYS A 33 9.89 -17.23 1.52
CA LYS A 33 11.04 -18.04 1.95
C LYS A 33 10.95 -18.12 3.46
N ARG A 34 10.73 -19.34 4.02
CA ARG A 34 10.84 -19.54 5.48
C ARG A 34 12.17 -18.94 5.93
N PRO A 35 12.17 -18.03 6.91
CA PRO A 35 13.42 -17.53 7.47
C PRO A 35 14.26 -18.73 7.93
N ARG A 36 15.56 -18.69 7.69
CA ARG A 36 16.50 -19.73 8.16
C ARG A 36 16.60 -19.63 9.67
N GLY A 37 15.71 -20.34 10.37
CA GLY A 37 15.70 -20.47 11.82
C GLY A 37 15.62 -21.94 12.21
N THR A 38 16.41 -22.36 13.19
CA THR A 38 16.35 -23.69 13.79
C THR A 38 15.00 -23.91 14.48
N PRO A 39 14.39 -25.12 14.41
CA PRO A 39 13.14 -25.42 15.10
C PRO A 39 13.33 -25.29 16.61
N ARG A 40 12.49 -24.48 17.27
CA ARG A 40 12.52 -24.20 18.70
C ARG A 40 11.33 -24.84 19.42
N ARG A 41 11.48 -24.98 20.75
CA ARG A 41 10.48 -25.55 21.66
C ARG A 41 9.23 -24.63 21.73
N PRO A 42 8.03 -25.17 22.00
CA PRO A 42 6.84 -24.34 22.22
C PRO A 42 7.08 -23.37 23.39
N GLY A 43 7.04 -22.06 23.10
CA GLY A 43 7.27 -21.01 24.10
C GLY A 43 8.39 -20.02 23.80
N ASP A 44 9.30 -20.32 22.86
CA ASP A 44 10.39 -19.41 22.48
C ASP A 44 9.90 -18.33 21.50
N CYS A 45 10.08 -17.08 21.87
CA CYS A 45 9.90 -15.93 20.95
C CYS A 45 10.94 -16.06 19.82
N LEU A 46 10.51 -16.18 18.57
CA LEU A 46 11.40 -16.31 17.41
C LEU A 46 12.19 -15.02 17.22
N THR A 47 13.45 -14.98 17.60
CA THR A 47 14.35 -13.90 17.21
C THR A 47 14.61 -13.98 15.71
N LEU A 48 14.19 -12.98 14.96
CA LEU A 48 14.44 -12.86 13.53
C LEU A 48 15.61 -11.91 13.28
N GLN A 49 16.51 -12.28 12.37
CA GLN A 49 17.50 -11.37 11.80
C GLN A 49 17.05 -11.01 10.38
N ALA A 50 16.97 -9.70 10.06
CA ALA A 50 16.53 -9.23 8.76
C ALA A 50 17.32 -8.00 8.33
N LYS A 51 17.58 -7.91 7.01
CA LYS A 51 18.21 -6.77 6.36
C LYS A 51 17.13 -5.90 5.69
N ILE A 52 17.04 -4.66 6.11
CA ILE A 52 16.05 -3.71 5.62
C ILE A 52 16.77 -2.55 4.95
N VAL A 53 16.48 -2.33 3.67
CA VAL A 53 16.98 -1.16 2.94
C VAL A 53 16.01 0.00 3.12
N LEU A 54 16.54 1.15 3.49
CA LEU A 54 15.82 2.41 3.58
C LEU A 54 16.16 3.26 2.35
N LEU A 55 15.13 3.72 1.65
CA LEU A 55 15.24 4.60 0.49
C LEU A 55 14.49 5.91 0.79
N PRO A 56 15.12 6.91 1.45
CA PRO A 56 14.43 8.14 1.81
C PRO A 56 13.84 8.87 0.61
N GLY A 57 14.59 8.94 -0.49
CA GLY A 57 14.18 9.64 -1.71
C GLY A 57 14.16 11.15 -1.55
N ASP A 58 13.07 11.79 -2.02
CA ASP A 58 12.95 13.23 -2.21
C ASP A 58 11.92 13.88 -1.27
N GLY A 59 11.96 15.20 -1.15
CA GLY A 59 10.97 16.01 -0.45
C GLY A 59 10.79 15.63 1.01
N ILE A 60 9.56 15.25 1.40
CA ILE A 60 9.25 14.78 2.78
C ILE A 60 9.73 13.36 3.06
N GLY A 61 10.17 12.61 2.04
CA GLY A 61 10.59 11.22 2.16
C GLY A 61 11.58 10.97 3.31
N PRO A 62 12.68 11.75 3.45
CA PRO A 62 13.62 11.61 4.55
C PRO A 62 12.99 11.82 5.94
N GLU A 63 12.00 12.71 6.06
CA GLU A 63 11.31 12.97 7.32
C GLU A 63 10.45 11.77 7.75
N VAL A 64 9.64 11.25 6.83
CA VAL A 64 8.69 10.16 7.15
C VAL A 64 9.40 8.80 7.31
N ILE A 65 10.47 8.54 6.52
CA ILE A 65 11.30 7.32 6.66
C ILE A 65 11.97 7.27 8.02
N ARG A 66 12.51 8.39 8.50
CA ARG A 66 13.12 8.45 9.84
C ARG A 66 12.14 8.05 10.93
N GLN A 67 10.87 8.42 10.80
CA GLN A 67 9.85 8.06 11.79
C GLN A 67 9.49 6.57 11.72
N ALA A 68 9.28 6.03 10.53
CA ALA A 68 9.02 4.60 10.37
C ALA A 68 10.21 3.73 10.79
N HIS A 69 11.44 4.18 10.55
CA HIS A 69 12.68 3.54 11.06
C HIS A 69 12.66 3.44 12.59
N ARG A 70 12.36 4.56 13.31
CA ARG A 70 12.22 4.55 14.78
C ARG A 70 11.18 3.52 15.26
N VAL A 71 10.07 3.39 14.55
CA VAL A 71 9.05 2.38 14.87
C VAL A 71 9.56 0.96 14.66
N LEU A 72 10.29 0.69 13.57
CA LEU A 72 10.91 -0.62 13.32
C LEU A 72 11.97 -0.97 14.38
N GLU A 73 12.79 0.00 14.82
CA GLU A 73 13.75 -0.19 15.92
C GLU A 73 13.02 -0.51 17.24
N ALA A 74 11.93 0.18 17.54
CA ALA A 74 11.12 -0.11 18.72
C ALA A 74 10.50 -1.52 18.68
N VAL A 75 9.99 -1.95 17.52
CA VAL A 75 9.50 -3.31 17.29
C VAL A 75 10.63 -4.32 17.52
N ALA A 76 11.81 -4.10 16.92
CA ALA A 76 12.95 -4.99 17.10
C ALA A 76 13.33 -5.14 18.58
N SER A 77 13.40 -4.03 19.31
CA SER A 77 13.69 -4.01 20.74
C SER A 77 12.63 -4.73 21.57
N GLN A 78 11.34 -4.45 21.31
CA GLN A 78 10.21 -4.99 22.08
C GLN A 78 10.04 -6.50 21.92
N PHE A 79 10.28 -7.02 20.70
CA PHE A 79 10.07 -8.42 20.35
C PHE A 79 11.35 -9.24 20.26
N GLY A 80 12.52 -8.63 20.49
CA GLY A 80 13.82 -9.31 20.50
C GLY A 80 14.34 -9.66 19.11
N HIS A 81 13.96 -8.92 18.07
CA HIS A 81 14.49 -9.09 16.71
C HIS A 81 15.79 -8.31 16.50
N GLN A 82 16.51 -8.63 15.44
CA GLN A 82 17.74 -7.95 15.02
C GLN A 82 17.56 -7.47 13.57
N PHE A 83 17.24 -6.18 13.39
CA PHE A 83 17.11 -5.58 12.07
C PHE A 83 18.39 -4.79 11.74
N GLU A 84 18.99 -5.14 10.61
CA GLU A 84 20.13 -4.41 10.02
C GLU A 84 19.60 -3.44 8.99
N PHE A 85 19.80 -2.13 9.22
CA PHE A 85 19.32 -1.08 8.31
C PHE A 85 20.47 -0.54 7.47
N SER A 86 20.21 -0.34 6.18
CA SER A 86 21.13 0.38 5.28
C SER A 86 20.36 1.41 4.46
N GLU A 87 20.91 2.63 4.38
CA GLU A 87 20.29 3.72 3.64
C GLU A 87 20.94 3.90 2.29
N HIS A 88 20.13 4.02 1.23
CA HIS A 88 20.59 4.20 -0.16
C HIS A 88 19.76 5.29 -0.85
N ILE A 89 20.33 5.89 -1.90
CA ILE A 89 19.72 6.99 -2.66
C ILE A 89 18.90 6.47 -3.84
N ILE A 90 17.76 7.13 -4.10
CA ILE A 90 16.87 6.91 -5.25
C ILE A 90 16.18 8.24 -5.59
N GLY A 91 15.68 8.37 -6.81
CA GLY A 91 14.88 9.52 -7.21
C GLY A 91 15.72 10.73 -7.63
N GLY A 92 15.20 11.91 -7.37
CA GLY A 92 15.83 13.17 -7.74
C GLY A 92 17.15 13.43 -7.05
N ILE A 93 17.26 13.09 -5.76
CA ILE A 93 18.55 13.20 -5.03
C ILE A 93 19.61 12.27 -5.62
N ALA A 94 19.24 11.12 -6.17
CA ALA A 94 20.16 10.23 -6.85
C ALA A 94 20.59 10.82 -8.19
N ILE A 95 19.68 11.41 -8.97
CA ILE A 95 20.01 12.13 -10.21
C ILE A 95 21.03 13.25 -9.93
N ASP A 96 20.81 14.04 -8.87
CA ASP A 96 21.70 15.14 -8.51
C ASP A 96 23.12 14.66 -8.13
N LYS A 97 23.24 13.50 -7.49
CA LYS A 97 24.53 12.98 -7.01
C LYS A 97 25.27 12.12 -8.03
N THR A 98 24.55 11.41 -8.88
CA THR A 98 25.13 10.36 -9.74
C THR A 98 24.76 10.49 -11.22
N GLY A 99 23.79 11.33 -11.57
CA GLY A 99 23.21 11.41 -12.91
C GLY A 99 22.16 10.34 -13.21
N GLU A 100 21.89 9.42 -12.27
CA GLU A 100 20.93 8.31 -12.44
C GLU A 100 19.85 8.32 -11.35
N ALA A 101 18.60 8.07 -11.74
CA ALA A 101 17.48 8.00 -10.78
C ALA A 101 17.56 6.77 -9.85
N LEU A 102 18.25 5.71 -10.27
CA LEU A 102 18.50 4.49 -9.49
C LEU A 102 19.94 4.00 -9.76
N PRO A 103 20.88 4.27 -8.86
CA PRO A 103 22.26 3.76 -8.97
C PRO A 103 22.32 2.24 -8.83
N ASP A 104 23.29 1.61 -9.49
CA ASP A 104 23.49 0.16 -9.43
C ASP A 104 23.79 -0.34 -8.01
N ALA A 105 24.50 0.45 -7.19
CA ALA A 105 24.73 0.13 -5.77
C ALA A 105 23.43 0.03 -4.98
N THR A 106 22.46 0.92 -5.22
CA THR A 106 21.12 0.85 -4.60
C THR A 106 20.38 -0.41 -5.05
N THR A 107 20.43 -0.71 -6.36
CA THR A 107 19.79 -1.93 -6.90
C THR A 107 20.38 -3.20 -6.28
N ALA A 108 21.72 -3.27 -6.15
CA ALA A 108 22.42 -4.41 -5.53
C ALA A 108 22.03 -4.58 -4.06
N ALA A 109 22.00 -3.50 -3.28
CA ALA A 109 21.57 -3.52 -1.88
C ALA A 109 20.13 -4.00 -1.73
N CYS A 110 19.21 -3.49 -2.56
CA CYS A 110 17.83 -3.93 -2.55
C CYS A 110 17.67 -5.42 -2.88
N LYS A 111 18.39 -5.94 -3.87
CA LYS A 111 18.38 -7.38 -4.21
C LYS A 111 18.92 -8.27 -3.08
N ALA A 112 19.82 -7.75 -2.26
CA ALA A 112 20.44 -8.48 -1.14
C ALA A 112 19.67 -8.36 0.19
N SER A 113 18.62 -7.54 0.24
CA SER A 113 17.81 -7.31 1.43
C SER A 113 16.65 -8.29 1.57
N ASP A 114 16.03 -8.29 2.75
CA ASP A 114 14.78 -9.02 3.02
C ASP A 114 13.54 -8.15 2.77
N ALA A 115 13.69 -6.81 2.88
CA ALA A 115 12.63 -5.85 2.64
C ALA A 115 13.18 -4.45 2.34
N ILE A 116 12.37 -3.62 1.69
CA ILE A 116 12.74 -2.26 1.29
C ILE A 116 11.64 -1.31 1.74
N LEU A 117 12.01 -0.24 2.44
CA LEU A 117 11.10 0.85 2.82
C LEU A 117 11.49 2.12 2.07
N LEU A 118 10.56 2.65 1.26
CA LEU A 118 10.74 3.84 0.43
C LEU A 118 9.91 5.00 0.98
N GLY A 119 10.48 6.20 1.00
CA GLY A 119 9.78 7.43 1.40
C GLY A 119 8.95 8.01 0.26
N ALA A 120 9.57 8.79 -0.60
CA ALA A 120 8.92 9.37 -1.76
C ALA A 120 9.94 9.70 -2.86
N VAL A 121 9.49 9.82 -4.11
CA VAL A 121 10.33 10.26 -5.23
C VAL A 121 9.64 11.36 -6.01
N GLY A 122 10.44 12.21 -6.68
CA GLY A 122 9.92 13.27 -7.54
C GLY A 122 10.00 14.67 -6.95
N GLY A 123 9.71 15.65 -7.79
CA GLY A 123 9.65 17.06 -7.41
C GLY A 123 9.81 18.00 -8.59
N PRO A 124 9.38 19.27 -8.47
CA PRO A 124 9.36 20.24 -9.58
C PRO A 124 10.73 20.50 -10.23
N LYS A 125 11.81 20.30 -9.46
CA LYS A 125 13.17 20.48 -9.95
C LYS A 125 13.51 19.58 -11.16
N TRP A 126 12.89 18.40 -11.25
CA TRP A 126 13.19 17.38 -12.26
C TRP A 126 12.05 17.19 -13.28
N ASP A 127 11.12 18.15 -13.38
CA ASP A 127 9.87 18.03 -14.14
C ASP A 127 10.00 18.54 -15.60
N ASP A 128 11.24 18.78 -16.08
CA ASP A 128 11.48 19.16 -17.46
C ASP A 128 11.04 18.04 -18.42
N PRO A 129 10.07 18.32 -19.35
CA PRO A 129 9.65 17.33 -20.36
C PRO A 129 10.78 16.80 -21.24
N ASN A 130 11.87 17.55 -21.40
CA ASN A 130 13.02 17.18 -22.21
C ASN A 130 14.14 16.53 -21.41
N ALA A 131 13.98 16.33 -20.11
CA ALA A 131 14.98 15.67 -19.26
C ALA A 131 15.26 14.24 -19.73
N LYS A 132 16.53 13.84 -19.73
CA LYS A 132 16.97 12.49 -20.11
C LYS A 132 16.46 11.42 -19.14
N THR A 133 16.28 11.77 -17.87
CA THR A 133 15.74 10.88 -16.84
C THR A 133 14.92 11.68 -15.84
N ARG A 134 13.99 11.02 -15.17
CA ARG A 134 13.14 11.58 -14.13
C ARG A 134 13.20 10.70 -12.88
N PRO A 135 12.91 11.23 -11.69
CA PRO A 135 12.91 10.47 -10.44
C PRO A 135 12.05 9.19 -10.50
N GLU A 136 10.88 9.26 -11.12
CA GLU A 136 9.92 8.15 -11.28
C GLU A 136 10.52 6.98 -12.08
N ALA A 137 11.45 7.26 -13.01
CA ALA A 137 12.14 6.21 -13.75
C ALA A 137 12.93 5.28 -12.83
N GLY A 138 13.46 5.80 -11.71
CA GLY A 138 14.11 5.00 -10.67
C GLY A 138 13.16 4.02 -10.00
N LEU A 139 11.94 4.47 -9.66
CA LEU A 139 10.91 3.63 -9.06
C LEU A 139 10.42 2.55 -10.03
N LEU A 140 10.20 2.88 -11.29
CA LEU A 140 9.82 1.91 -12.32
C LEU A 140 10.94 0.88 -12.54
N LYS A 141 12.22 1.32 -12.59
CA LYS A 141 13.38 0.43 -12.76
C LYS A 141 13.51 -0.53 -11.60
N ILE A 142 13.40 -0.10 -10.32
CA ILE A 142 13.55 -0.98 -9.16
C ILE A 142 12.41 -2.01 -9.08
N ARG A 143 11.17 -1.63 -9.38
CA ARG A 143 10.03 -2.56 -9.45
C ARG A 143 10.26 -3.66 -10.49
N LYS A 144 10.78 -3.29 -11.66
CA LYS A 144 11.12 -4.24 -12.73
C LYS A 144 12.28 -5.15 -12.33
N GLU A 145 13.38 -4.60 -11.80
CA GLU A 145 14.58 -5.33 -11.39
C GLU A 145 14.33 -6.36 -10.28
N LEU A 146 13.35 -6.10 -9.42
CA LEU A 146 12.93 -6.99 -8.35
C LEU A 146 11.73 -7.86 -8.71
N GLY A 147 11.16 -7.70 -9.92
CA GLY A 147 9.99 -8.45 -10.37
C GLY A 147 8.73 -8.19 -9.55
N LEU A 148 8.57 -6.96 -9.03
CA LEU A 148 7.42 -6.55 -8.22
C LEU A 148 6.24 -6.26 -9.14
N PHE A 149 5.32 -7.20 -9.26
CA PHE A 149 4.20 -7.09 -10.20
C PHE A 149 2.87 -6.72 -9.55
N ALA A 150 2.72 -6.91 -8.25
CA ALA A 150 1.48 -6.65 -7.53
C ALA A 150 1.67 -5.52 -6.53
N ASN A 151 0.95 -4.41 -6.71
CA ASN A 151 0.87 -3.34 -5.73
C ASN A 151 -0.43 -3.48 -4.93
N LEU A 152 -0.27 -3.70 -3.65
CA LEU A 152 -1.35 -3.80 -2.68
C LEU A 152 -1.57 -2.43 -2.04
N ARG A 153 -2.78 -1.90 -2.15
CA ARG A 153 -3.19 -0.61 -1.59
C ARG A 153 -4.45 -0.81 -0.73
N PRO A 154 -4.32 -0.94 0.59
CA PRO A 154 -5.47 -0.99 1.48
C PRO A 154 -6.09 0.41 1.61
N ILE A 155 -7.40 0.51 1.39
CA ILE A 155 -8.20 1.71 1.57
C ILE A 155 -9.15 1.42 2.73
N VAL A 156 -8.79 1.90 3.91
CA VAL A 156 -9.55 1.68 5.15
C VAL A 156 -9.91 3.02 5.76
N THR A 157 -11.18 3.22 6.06
CA THR A 157 -11.62 4.40 6.81
C THR A 157 -11.53 4.14 8.31
N PHE A 158 -10.96 5.11 9.02
CA PHE A 158 -10.91 5.11 10.48
C PHE A 158 -12.13 5.85 11.01
N GLU A 159 -12.82 5.27 11.97
CA GLU A 159 -14.01 5.92 12.58
C GLU A 159 -13.69 7.33 13.09
N GLU A 160 -12.49 7.49 13.62
CA GLU A 160 -11.98 8.72 14.19
C GLU A 160 -11.64 9.82 13.13
N LEU A 161 -11.62 9.44 11.84
CA LEU A 161 -11.28 10.33 10.73
C LEU A 161 -12.43 10.54 9.72
N LEU A 162 -13.61 9.98 9.96
CA LEU A 162 -14.72 10.07 9.01
C LEU A 162 -15.10 11.51 8.68
N ASP A 163 -14.99 12.42 9.65
CA ASP A 163 -15.28 13.85 9.47
C ASP A 163 -14.16 14.63 8.74
N SER A 164 -13.00 14.00 8.51
CA SER A 164 -11.90 14.58 7.72
C SER A 164 -12.05 14.30 6.22
N SER A 165 -12.93 13.37 5.83
CA SER A 165 -13.23 13.07 4.43
C SER A 165 -14.11 14.16 3.81
N PRO A 166 -13.94 14.45 2.49
CA PRO A 166 -14.86 15.31 1.75
C PRO A 166 -16.22 14.67 1.49
N LEU A 167 -16.35 13.35 1.71
CA LEU A 167 -17.58 12.60 1.51
C LEU A 167 -18.38 12.51 2.79
N LYS A 168 -19.69 12.28 2.64
CA LYS A 168 -20.58 12.09 3.77
C LYS A 168 -20.24 10.83 4.56
N ARG A 169 -20.32 10.91 5.89
CA ARG A 169 -20.02 9.81 6.81
C ARG A 169 -20.74 8.52 6.45
N GLU A 170 -22.06 8.61 6.19
CA GLU A 170 -22.90 7.45 5.85
C GLU A 170 -22.50 6.71 4.58
N ILE A 171 -21.71 7.33 3.70
CA ILE A 171 -21.18 6.71 2.48
C ILE A 171 -19.92 5.92 2.76
N ILE A 172 -19.02 6.46 3.60
CA ILE A 172 -17.65 5.96 3.76
C ILE A 172 -17.46 5.10 5.01
N GLU A 173 -18.33 5.21 5.99
CA GLU A 173 -18.23 4.44 7.25
C GLU A 173 -18.18 2.94 6.99
N GLY A 174 -17.15 2.26 7.55
CA GLY A 174 -16.92 0.84 7.35
C GLY A 174 -16.30 0.46 6.01
N THR A 175 -15.77 1.42 5.25
CA THR A 175 -15.01 1.12 4.03
C THR A 175 -13.72 0.38 4.38
N ASP A 176 -13.54 -0.80 3.78
CA ASP A 176 -12.34 -1.62 3.85
C ASP A 176 -12.15 -2.34 2.52
N ILE A 177 -11.35 -1.76 1.62
CA ILE A 177 -11.08 -2.27 0.28
C ILE A 177 -9.59 -2.56 0.15
N LEU A 178 -9.24 -3.71 -0.42
CA LEU A 178 -7.86 -4.02 -0.79
C LEU A 178 -7.72 -4.03 -2.31
N PHE A 179 -7.02 -3.04 -2.84
CA PHE A 179 -6.70 -2.99 -4.26
C PHE A 179 -5.45 -3.79 -4.59
N PHE A 180 -5.51 -4.54 -5.70
CA PHE A 180 -4.39 -5.17 -6.39
C PHE A 180 -4.21 -4.49 -7.74
N ARG A 181 -3.20 -3.61 -7.83
CA ARG A 181 -2.78 -2.94 -9.06
C ARG A 181 -1.64 -3.71 -9.68
N GLU A 182 -1.76 -4.12 -10.94
CA GLU A 182 -0.63 -4.67 -11.70
C GLU A 182 0.41 -3.60 -11.96
N LEU A 183 1.72 -3.89 -11.80
CA LEU A 183 2.78 -2.88 -11.83
C LEU A 183 3.75 -2.97 -12.99
N THR A 184 3.78 -4.07 -13.75
CA THR A 184 4.89 -4.36 -14.68
C THR A 184 4.45 -4.42 -16.14
N GLY A 185 3.16 -4.20 -16.42
CA GLY A 185 2.59 -4.18 -17.76
C GLY A 185 1.82 -2.90 -18.07
N GLY A 186 1.07 -2.95 -19.15
CA GLY A 186 0.17 -1.89 -19.58
C GLY A 186 0.85 -0.70 -20.24
N LEU A 187 0.22 0.46 -20.12
CA LEU A 187 0.65 1.71 -20.77
C LEU A 187 2.03 2.20 -20.30
N TYR A 188 2.41 1.93 -19.05
CA TYR A 188 3.67 2.43 -18.47
C TYR A 188 4.90 1.64 -18.94
N PHE A 189 4.72 0.42 -19.45
CA PHE A 189 5.80 -0.47 -19.86
C PHE A 189 5.69 -0.95 -21.31
N GLY A 190 4.60 -0.63 -21.98
CA GLY A 190 4.39 -0.95 -23.38
C GLY A 190 5.20 -0.06 -24.32
N PRO A 191 5.25 -0.40 -25.60
CA PRO A 191 5.87 0.43 -26.62
C PRO A 191 5.30 1.84 -26.63
N SER A 192 6.18 2.83 -26.68
CA SER A 192 5.81 4.25 -26.74
C SER A 192 6.79 4.99 -27.65
N GLY A 193 6.38 6.10 -28.22
CA GLY A 193 7.21 6.88 -29.09
C GLY A 193 6.65 8.25 -29.43
N LEU A 194 7.55 9.10 -29.90
CA LEU A 194 7.25 10.37 -30.55
C LEU A 194 7.88 10.34 -31.94
N GLU A 195 7.10 10.53 -32.98
CA GLU A 195 7.52 10.45 -34.37
C GLU A 195 7.19 11.77 -35.09
N GLU A 196 8.08 12.23 -35.93
CA GLU A 196 7.80 13.33 -36.87
C GLU A 196 7.24 12.76 -38.17
N LEU A 197 6.08 13.27 -38.58
CA LEU A 197 5.40 12.83 -39.80
C LEU A 197 5.94 13.62 -41.01
N PRO A 198 5.77 13.10 -42.26
CA PRO A 198 6.26 13.74 -43.47
C PRO A 198 5.68 15.15 -43.73
N ASP A 199 4.55 15.49 -43.13
CA ASP A 199 3.90 16.80 -43.21
C ASP A 199 4.35 17.77 -42.08
N GLY A 200 5.35 17.39 -41.26
CA GLY A 200 5.85 18.20 -40.16
C GLY A 200 5.02 18.11 -38.88
N GLN A 201 3.96 17.28 -38.86
CA GLN A 201 3.21 17.00 -37.62
C GLN A 201 3.95 15.99 -36.74
N GLN A 202 3.70 16.03 -35.42
CA GLN A 202 4.22 15.04 -34.49
C GLN A 202 3.13 14.05 -34.10
N ARG A 203 3.49 12.76 -34.06
CA ARG A 203 2.66 11.66 -33.57
C ARG A 203 3.27 11.06 -32.32
N ALA A 204 2.55 11.14 -31.18
CA ALA A 204 2.94 10.48 -29.95
C ALA A 204 2.00 9.27 -29.70
N TYR A 205 2.58 8.17 -29.21
CA TYR A 205 1.79 6.98 -28.85
C TYR A 205 2.35 6.29 -27.62
N SER A 206 1.47 5.64 -26.84
CA SER A 206 1.78 4.68 -25.78
C SER A 206 0.83 3.51 -25.90
N THR A 207 1.33 2.29 -25.81
CA THR A 207 0.56 1.06 -26.09
C THR A 207 0.34 0.27 -24.82
N ALA A 208 -0.93 -0.07 -24.51
CA ALA A 208 -1.27 -0.95 -23.41
C ALA A 208 -1.04 -2.42 -23.82
N VAL A 209 -0.04 -3.06 -23.26
CA VAL A 209 0.31 -4.46 -23.56
C VAL A 209 0.23 -5.29 -22.29
N TYR A 210 -0.48 -6.42 -22.36
CA TYR A 210 -0.54 -7.44 -21.31
C TYR A 210 -0.46 -8.83 -21.91
N THR A 211 0.19 -9.75 -21.22
CA THR A 211 0.23 -11.17 -21.49
C THR A 211 -0.73 -11.94 -20.57
N THR A 212 -1.12 -13.15 -20.97
CA THR A 212 -1.94 -14.02 -20.12
C THR A 212 -1.31 -14.26 -18.76
N SER A 213 0.00 -14.54 -18.70
CA SER A 213 0.71 -14.83 -17.46
C SER A 213 0.77 -13.63 -16.49
N GLU A 214 0.86 -12.40 -17.01
CA GLU A 214 0.82 -11.19 -16.18
C GLU A 214 -0.54 -11.01 -15.51
N VAL A 215 -1.62 -11.26 -16.23
CA VAL A 215 -2.98 -11.22 -15.66
C VAL A 215 -3.19 -12.36 -14.68
N GLU A 216 -2.79 -13.58 -15.01
CA GLU A 216 -2.97 -14.76 -14.18
C GLU A 216 -2.35 -14.61 -12.79
N ARG A 217 -1.07 -14.18 -12.73
CA ARG A 217 -0.34 -14.09 -11.46
C ARG A 217 -1.01 -13.13 -10.46
N ILE A 218 -1.48 -11.96 -10.92
CA ILE A 218 -2.09 -10.98 -10.04
C ILE A 218 -3.53 -11.34 -9.67
N VAL A 219 -4.30 -11.93 -10.58
CA VAL A 219 -5.67 -12.38 -10.30
C VAL A 219 -5.66 -13.50 -9.25
N ARG A 220 -4.74 -14.48 -9.36
CA ARG A 220 -4.59 -15.52 -8.33
C ARG A 220 -4.21 -14.93 -6.97
N MET A 221 -3.29 -13.97 -6.93
CA MET A 221 -2.91 -13.29 -5.68
C MET A 221 -4.10 -12.56 -5.06
N ALA A 222 -4.87 -11.83 -5.84
CA ALA A 222 -6.08 -11.14 -5.39
C ALA A 222 -7.17 -12.11 -4.91
N ALA A 223 -7.36 -13.24 -5.61
CA ALA A 223 -8.31 -14.28 -5.22
C ALA A 223 -7.93 -14.93 -3.89
N HIS A 224 -6.64 -15.26 -3.68
CA HIS A 224 -6.17 -15.76 -2.39
C HIS A 224 -6.38 -14.75 -1.24
N ALA A 225 -6.25 -13.46 -1.52
CA ALA A 225 -6.59 -12.43 -0.54
C ALA A 225 -8.09 -12.39 -0.25
N ALA A 226 -8.94 -12.49 -1.26
CA ALA A 226 -10.39 -12.50 -1.10
C ALA A 226 -10.89 -13.66 -0.24
N LEU A 227 -10.31 -14.88 -0.39
CA LEU A 227 -10.61 -16.04 0.47
C LEU A 227 -10.36 -15.80 1.96
N LYS A 228 -9.44 -14.91 2.28
CA LYS A 228 -9.08 -14.55 3.67
C LYS A 228 -9.84 -13.31 4.17
N ARG A 229 -10.69 -12.72 3.32
CA ARG A 229 -11.52 -11.54 3.62
C ARG A 229 -13.00 -11.87 3.52
N ARG A 230 -13.78 -11.01 2.87
CA ARG A 230 -15.23 -11.17 2.72
C ARG A 230 -15.64 -12.06 1.54
N ASN A 231 -14.67 -12.79 0.97
CA ASN A 231 -14.87 -13.73 -0.13
C ASN A 231 -15.49 -13.09 -1.39
N LYS A 232 -15.11 -11.83 -1.67
CA LYS A 232 -15.58 -11.08 -2.84
C LYS A 232 -14.41 -10.49 -3.61
N LEU A 233 -14.38 -10.68 -4.94
CA LEU A 233 -13.39 -10.10 -5.85
C LEU A 233 -14.09 -9.35 -6.98
N THR A 234 -13.76 -8.08 -7.14
CA THR A 234 -14.20 -7.25 -8.26
C THR A 234 -13.03 -7.00 -9.20
N MET A 235 -13.16 -7.39 -10.47
CA MET A 235 -12.20 -7.04 -11.52
C MET A 235 -12.65 -5.77 -12.23
N VAL A 236 -11.72 -4.82 -12.42
CA VAL A 236 -12.01 -3.54 -13.07
C VAL A 236 -11.28 -3.43 -14.40
N ASP A 237 -12.02 -3.11 -15.46
CA ASP A 237 -11.51 -3.04 -16.82
C ASP A 237 -12.21 -2.00 -17.71
N LYS A 238 -11.86 -1.94 -19.00
CA LYS A 238 -12.53 -1.18 -20.07
C LYS A 238 -12.75 -2.07 -21.32
N ALA A 239 -13.24 -3.28 -21.13
CA ALA A 239 -13.34 -4.30 -22.17
C ALA A 239 -14.35 -3.96 -23.30
N ASN A 240 -15.25 -3.01 -23.06
CA ASN A 240 -16.14 -2.49 -24.11
C ASN A 240 -15.37 -1.74 -25.22
N VAL A 241 -14.12 -1.27 -24.94
CA VAL A 241 -13.28 -0.51 -25.89
C VAL A 241 -11.93 -1.16 -26.14
N LEU A 242 -11.20 -1.57 -25.06
CA LEU A 242 -9.79 -1.94 -25.12
C LEU A 242 -9.58 -3.45 -25.25
N GLU A 243 -8.76 -3.87 -26.22
CA GLU A 243 -8.43 -5.29 -26.41
C GLU A 243 -7.63 -5.87 -25.23
N ALA A 244 -6.70 -5.10 -24.67
CA ALA A 244 -5.97 -5.51 -23.46
C ALA A 244 -6.94 -5.81 -22.30
N SER A 245 -7.99 -5.01 -22.11
CA SER A 245 -9.04 -5.25 -21.12
C SER A 245 -9.89 -6.48 -21.44
N ARG A 246 -10.13 -6.80 -22.71
CA ARG A 246 -10.81 -8.04 -23.09
C ARG A 246 -9.99 -9.28 -22.74
N LEU A 247 -8.65 -9.23 -22.89
CA LEU A 247 -7.77 -10.27 -22.38
C LEU A 247 -7.90 -10.45 -20.87
N TRP A 248 -7.83 -9.35 -20.13
CA TRP A 248 -8.01 -9.34 -18.68
C TRP A 248 -9.32 -10.01 -18.26
N ARG A 249 -10.44 -9.64 -18.89
CA ARG A 249 -11.77 -10.21 -18.60
C ARG A 249 -11.83 -11.72 -18.88
N ARG A 250 -11.31 -12.18 -20.02
CA ARG A 250 -11.30 -13.61 -20.37
C ARG A 250 -10.47 -14.43 -19.40
N VAL A 251 -9.25 -13.96 -19.08
CA VAL A 251 -8.32 -14.67 -18.20
C VAL A 251 -8.84 -14.71 -16.76
N SER A 252 -9.28 -13.58 -16.22
CA SER A 252 -9.80 -13.52 -14.85
C SER A 252 -11.07 -14.36 -14.68
N ALA A 253 -12.02 -14.30 -15.64
CA ALA A 253 -13.23 -15.11 -15.58
C ALA A 253 -12.94 -16.61 -15.60
N ARG A 254 -11.95 -17.06 -16.41
CA ARG A 254 -11.51 -18.44 -16.43
C ARG A 254 -10.94 -18.86 -15.08
N ILE A 255 -9.99 -18.10 -14.52
CA ILE A 255 -9.36 -18.41 -13.23
C ILE A 255 -10.41 -18.49 -12.12
N MET A 256 -11.29 -17.50 -12.04
CA MET A 256 -12.32 -17.46 -11.00
C MET A 256 -13.27 -18.64 -11.10
N LYS A 257 -13.66 -19.06 -12.33
CA LYS A 257 -14.53 -20.21 -12.54
C LYS A 257 -13.85 -21.54 -12.21
N GLU A 258 -12.59 -21.72 -12.63
CA GLU A 258 -11.89 -23.00 -12.56
C GLU A 258 -11.17 -23.22 -11.22
N GLU A 259 -10.54 -22.18 -10.67
CA GLU A 259 -9.66 -22.27 -9.50
C GLU A 259 -10.31 -21.74 -8.21
N PHE A 260 -11.24 -20.76 -8.31
CA PHE A 260 -11.85 -20.09 -7.14
C PHE A 260 -13.38 -20.00 -7.21
N PRO A 261 -14.10 -21.10 -7.45
CA PRO A 261 -15.55 -21.08 -7.68
C PRO A 261 -16.39 -20.63 -6.47
N THR A 262 -15.80 -20.56 -5.28
CA THR A 262 -16.48 -20.13 -4.05
C THR A 262 -16.44 -18.61 -3.82
N ILE A 263 -15.61 -17.88 -4.57
CA ILE A 263 -15.50 -16.42 -4.46
C ILE A 263 -16.63 -15.76 -5.24
N SER A 264 -17.33 -14.81 -4.62
CA SER A 264 -18.26 -13.92 -5.33
C SER A 264 -17.47 -13.01 -6.26
N TYR A 265 -17.54 -13.28 -7.56
CA TYR A 265 -16.78 -12.57 -8.58
C TYR A 265 -17.69 -11.68 -9.43
N ASP A 266 -17.33 -10.41 -9.57
CA ASP A 266 -17.99 -9.45 -10.45
C ASP A 266 -16.96 -8.66 -11.28
N VAL A 267 -17.47 -8.02 -12.35
CA VAL A 267 -16.68 -7.18 -13.26
C VAL A 267 -17.34 -5.82 -13.39
N VAL A 268 -16.55 -4.77 -13.19
CA VAL A 268 -17.04 -3.38 -13.28
C VAL A 268 -16.18 -2.60 -14.30
N LEU A 269 -16.81 -1.80 -15.13
CA LEU A 269 -16.07 -0.87 -16.01
C LEU A 269 -15.41 0.22 -15.16
N VAL A 270 -14.21 0.66 -15.56
CA VAL A 270 -13.39 1.61 -14.78
C VAL A 270 -14.11 2.93 -14.50
N ASP A 271 -14.85 3.45 -15.48
CA ASP A 271 -15.66 4.66 -15.31
C ASP A 271 -16.83 4.47 -14.33
N SER A 272 -17.45 3.29 -14.32
CA SER A 272 -18.44 2.95 -13.30
C SER A 272 -17.81 2.74 -11.93
N MET A 273 -16.59 2.17 -11.86
CA MET A 273 -15.88 1.99 -10.61
C MET A 273 -15.56 3.33 -9.95
N ALA A 274 -15.10 4.33 -10.70
CA ALA A 274 -14.89 5.68 -10.22
C ALA A 274 -16.15 6.26 -9.53
N MET A 275 -17.31 6.15 -10.19
CA MET A 275 -18.57 6.58 -9.58
C MET A 275 -18.94 5.77 -8.33
N HIS A 276 -18.67 4.46 -8.33
CA HIS A 276 -19.03 3.59 -7.23
C HIS A 276 -18.15 3.79 -5.99
N LEU A 277 -16.88 4.14 -6.16
CA LEU A 277 -16.01 4.51 -5.05
C LEU A 277 -16.55 5.71 -4.26
N LEU A 278 -17.19 6.67 -4.93
CA LEU A 278 -17.78 7.84 -4.29
C LEU A 278 -19.21 7.62 -3.75
N SER A 279 -19.94 6.60 -4.24
CA SER A 279 -21.35 6.39 -3.91
C SER A 279 -21.64 5.18 -3.02
N ARG A 280 -20.82 4.13 -3.08
CA ARG A 280 -21.01 2.89 -2.34
C ARG A 280 -19.71 2.10 -2.11
N PRO A 281 -18.62 2.72 -1.57
CA PRO A 281 -17.32 2.07 -1.45
C PRO A 281 -17.38 0.80 -0.58
N THR A 282 -18.23 0.75 0.42
CA THR A 282 -18.39 -0.40 1.34
C THR A 282 -18.84 -1.68 0.64
N SER A 283 -19.36 -1.58 -0.58
CA SER A 283 -19.79 -2.75 -1.37
C SER A 283 -18.63 -3.56 -1.96
N PHE A 284 -17.41 -3.04 -1.93
CA PHE A 284 -16.21 -3.67 -2.47
C PHE A 284 -15.35 -4.28 -1.35
N ASP A 285 -14.69 -5.39 -1.65
CA ASP A 285 -13.78 -6.08 -0.72
C ASP A 285 -12.35 -6.13 -1.32
N VAL A 286 -12.12 -7.01 -2.29
CA VAL A 286 -10.87 -7.05 -3.03
C VAL A 286 -11.14 -6.56 -4.45
N VAL A 287 -10.30 -5.66 -4.94
CA VAL A 287 -10.37 -5.11 -6.30
C VAL A 287 -9.08 -5.43 -7.03
N VAL A 288 -9.16 -5.99 -8.24
CA VAL A 288 -7.99 -6.24 -9.09
C VAL A 288 -8.14 -5.50 -10.41
N THR A 289 -7.07 -4.85 -10.85
CA THR A 289 -7.09 -4.05 -12.08
C THR A 289 -5.70 -3.84 -12.70
N SER A 290 -5.71 -3.33 -13.93
CA SER A 290 -4.50 -2.98 -14.69
C SER A 290 -3.72 -1.82 -14.05
N ASN A 291 -2.51 -1.59 -14.53
CA ASN A 291 -1.58 -0.61 -13.97
C ASN A 291 -2.17 0.81 -13.91
N MET A 292 -2.50 1.40 -15.04
CA MET A 292 -3.01 2.79 -15.10
C MET A 292 -4.36 2.95 -14.38
N PHE A 293 -5.28 2.01 -14.56
CA PHE A 293 -6.58 2.09 -13.88
C PHE A 293 -6.44 1.97 -12.37
N GLY A 294 -5.54 1.08 -11.91
CA GLY A 294 -5.23 0.94 -10.50
C GLY A 294 -4.62 2.20 -9.90
N ASP A 295 -3.78 2.91 -10.67
CA ASP A 295 -3.20 4.18 -10.24
C ASP A 295 -4.30 5.23 -9.98
N ILE A 296 -5.10 5.50 -11.00
CA ILE A 296 -6.14 6.53 -10.95
C ILE A 296 -7.20 6.23 -9.88
N LEU A 297 -7.71 5.00 -9.86
CA LEU A 297 -8.78 4.61 -8.92
C LEU A 297 -8.31 4.60 -7.46
N THR A 298 -7.05 4.25 -7.19
CA THR A 298 -6.57 4.26 -5.81
C THR A 298 -6.23 5.67 -5.32
N ASP A 299 -5.84 6.57 -6.21
CA ASP A 299 -5.69 7.98 -5.87
C ASP A 299 -7.06 8.64 -5.58
N GLU A 300 -8.09 8.32 -6.37
CA GLU A 300 -9.48 8.69 -6.06
C GLU A 300 -9.94 8.11 -4.72
N ALA A 301 -9.74 6.80 -4.51
CA ALA A 301 -10.11 6.12 -3.28
C ALA A 301 -9.36 6.64 -2.04
N SER A 302 -8.22 7.29 -2.24
CA SER A 302 -7.45 7.91 -1.15
C SER A 302 -8.18 9.04 -0.45
N MET A 303 -9.18 9.61 -1.08
CA MET A 303 -10.04 10.64 -0.50
C MET A 303 -11.04 10.08 0.53
N LEU A 304 -11.28 8.76 0.53
CA LEU A 304 -12.20 8.12 1.47
C LEU A 304 -11.74 8.22 2.93
N PRO A 305 -10.48 7.90 3.29
CA PRO A 305 -9.97 8.06 4.66
C PRO A 305 -9.61 9.51 5.03
N GLY A 306 -9.76 10.48 4.13
CA GLY A 306 -9.56 11.90 4.39
C GLY A 306 -8.14 12.43 4.19
N SER A 307 -7.12 11.60 4.08
CA SER A 307 -5.74 12.02 3.77
C SER A 307 -4.92 10.91 3.14
N LEU A 308 -4.11 11.27 2.14
CA LEU A 308 -3.05 10.44 1.58
C LEU A 308 -2.00 10.01 2.62
N GLY A 309 -1.81 10.83 3.66
CA GLY A 309 -0.90 10.55 4.78
C GLY A 309 -1.31 9.36 5.67
N MET A 310 -2.45 8.72 5.37
CA MET A 310 -2.94 7.53 6.06
C MET A 310 -2.79 6.23 5.27
N LEU A 311 -2.35 6.29 4.00
CA LEU A 311 -2.44 5.17 3.08
C LEU A 311 -1.07 4.56 2.77
N PRO A 312 -0.79 3.35 3.27
CA PRO A 312 0.39 2.58 2.90
C PRO A 312 0.19 1.85 1.58
N SER A 313 1.27 1.39 0.99
CA SER A 313 1.25 0.41 -0.09
C SER A 313 2.39 -0.60 0.01
N ALA A 314 2.19 -1.77 -0.60
CA ALA A 314 3.20 -2.81 -0.74
C ALA A 314 3.30 -3.23 -2.20
N SER A 315 4.51 -3.23 -2.75
CA SER A 315 4.81 -3.78 -4.07
C SER A 315 5.49 -5.13 -3.88
N LEU A 316 4.85 -6.21 -4.37
CA LEU A 316 5.25 -7.58 -4.14
C LEU A 316 5.53 -8.32 -5.45
N GLY A 317 6.53 -9.20 -5.44
CA GLY A 317 6.84 -10.15 -6.50
C GLY A 317 6.39 -11.57 -6.13
N SER A 318 6.74 -12.54 -6.98
CA SER A 318 6.57 -13.96 -6.66
C SER A 318 7.60 -14.48 -5.64
N SER A 319 8.70 -13.75 -5.45
CA SER A 319 9.77 -14.05 -4.49
C SER A 319 10.68 -12.85 -4.33
N GLY A 320 11.56 -12.86 -3.32
CA GLY A 320 12.48 -11.75 -3.06
C GLY A 320 11.89 -10.69 -2.14
N PRO A 321 12.59 -9.56 -1.96
CA PRO A 321 12.15 -8.49 -1.08
C PRO A 321 10.92 -7.77 -1.65
N GLY A 322 9.97 -7.43 -0.78
CA GLY A 322 8.91 -6.47 -1.09
C GLY A 322 9.40 -5.02 -0.93
N LEU A 323 8.77 -4.10 -1.66
CA LEU A 323 8.99 -2.67 -1.51
C LEU A 323 7.73 -2.04 -0.92
N TYR A 324 7.90 -1.30 0.16
CA TYR A 324 6.83 -0.70 0.96
C TYR A 324 6.97 0.81 0.98
N GLU A 325 5.89 1.52 0.71
CA GLU A 325 5.91 2.97 0.55
C GLU A 325 4.55 3.57 0.91
N PRO A 326 4.47 4.83 1.35
CA PRO A 326 3.20 5.55 1.40
C PRO A 326 2.70 5.82 -0.03
N ILE A 327 1.39 6.06 -0.19
CA ILE A 327 0.82 6.43 -1.50
C ILE A 327 1.12 7.88 -1.87
N HIS A 328 1.29 8.76 -0.86
CA HIS A 328 1.56 10.18 -1.09
C HIS A 328 2.89 10.42 -1.83
N GLY A 329 2.99 11.54 -2.55
CA GLY A 329 4.20 11.99 -3.21
C GLY A 329 5.20 12.68 -2.26
N SER A 330 6.17 13.37 -2.85
CA SER A 330 7.28 14.02 -2.15
C SER A 330 6.91 15.32 -1.43
N ALA A 331 5.76 15.93 -1.70
CA ALA A 331 5.24 17.16 -1.10
C ALA A 331 6.33 18.22 -0.83
N PRO A 332 6.98 18.73 -1.87
CA PRO A 332 8.18 19.59 -1.74
C PRO A 332 7.89 20.93 -1.05
N ASP A 333 6.63 21.36 -1.08
CA ASP A 333 6.15 22.58 -0.43
C ASP A 333 6.20 22.54 1.11
N ILE A 334 6.12 21.34 1.71
CA ILE A 334 6.21 21.15 3.16
C ILE A 334 7.49 20.45 3.62
N ALA A 335 8.37 20.06 2.70
CA ALA A 335 9.63 19.43 3.02
C ALA A 335 10.49 20.27 3.96
N GLY A 336 11.09 19.65 4.98
CA GLY A 336 11.90 20.31 6.00
C GLY A 336 11.14 21.09 7.06
N LYS A 337 9.79 21.16 6.99
CA LYS A 337 8.98 21.90 7.97
C LYS A 337 8.57 21.07 9.18
N GLY A 338 8.81 19.76 9.17
CA GLY A 338 8.47 18.86 10.28
C GLY A 338 6.96 18.72 10.54
N ILE A 339 6.14 18.92 9.52
CA ILE A 339 4.66 18.86 9.61
C ILE A 339 4.06 17.71 8.78
N ALA A 340 4.86 17.01 7.99
CA ALA A 340 4.41 15.87 7.20
C ALA A 340 3.83 14.76 8.08
N ASN A 341 2.73 14.16 7.65
CA ASN A 341 2.11 13.01 8.34
C ASN A 341 2.94 11.74 8.08
N PRO A 342 3.54 11.08 9.09
CA PRO A 342 4.35 9.89 8.90
C PRO A 342 3.54 8.58 8.96
N LEU A 343 2.23 8.65 9.27
CA LEU A 343 1.44 7.46 9.62
C LEU A 343 1.32 6.48 8.44
N ALA A 344 1.22 6.96 7.20
CA ALA A 344 1.23 6.10 6.01
C ALA A 344 2.54 5.28 5.91
N THR A 345 3.70 5.91 6.15
CA THR A 345 5.00 5.23 6.10
C THR A 345 5.17 4.27 7.28
N ILE A 346 4.64 4.61 8.46
CA ILE A 346 4.60 3.71 9.63
C ILE A 346 3.70 2.50 9.34
N LEU A 347 2.54 2.69 8.71
CA LEU A 347 1.67 1.60 8.28
C LEU A 347 2.30 0.77 7.14
N ALA A 348 3.08 1.39 6.24
CA ALA A 348 3.87 0.67 5.25
C ALA A 348 4.94 -0.20 5.92
N ALA A 349 5.56 0.27 7.01
CA ALA A 349 6.46 -0.56 7.84
C ALA A 349 5.71 -1.72 8.51
N ALA A 350 4.46 -1.56 8.94
CA ALA A 350 3.63 -2.68 9.41
C ALA A 350 3.36 -3.70 8.30
N MET A 351 3.07 -3.25 7.06
CA MET A 351 2.96 -4.16 5.92
C MET A 351 4.28 -4.88 5.61
N LEU A 352 5.43 -4.22 5.77
CA LEU A 352 6.76 -4.81 5.63
C LEU A 352 6.95 -5.96 6.64
N LEU A 353 6.64 -5.72 7.90
CA LEU A 353 6.71 -6.74 8.97
C LEU A 353 5.83 -7.96 8.63
N ARG A 354 4.61 -7.72 8.17
CA ARG A 354 3.65 -8.78 7.81
C ARG A 354 4.05 -9.56 6.58
N HIS A 355 4.28 -8.89 5.45
CA HIS A 355 4.38 -9.56 4.16
C HIS A 355 5.78 -10.06 3.83
N SER A 356 6.85 -9.31 4.16
CA SER A 356 8.22 -9.74 3.91
C SER A 356 8.80 -10.57 5.04
N LEU A 357 8.53 -10.21 6.30
CA LEU A 357 9.17 -10.83 7.45
C LEU A 357 8.28 -11.87 8.16
N GLY A 358 6.98 -11.96 7.83
CA GLY A 358 6.04 -12.90 8.45
C GLY A 358 5.76 -12.61 9.93
N LEU A 359 5.97 -11.37 10.37
CA LEU A 359 5.83 -10.88 11.73
C LEU A 359 4.44 -10.26 11.94
N GLU A 360 3.41 -11.11 12.01
CA GLU A 360 2.01 -10.66 12.09
C GLU A 360 1.69 -9.93 13.40
N LYS A 361 2.18 -10.44 14.52
CA LYS A 361 1.94 -9.86 15.85
C LYS A 361 2.55 -8.45 15.96
N GLU A 362 3.74 -8.30 15.43
CA GLU A 362 4.50 -7.05 15.39
C GLU A 362 3.79 -6.02 14.50
N ALA A 363 3.35 -6.44 13.32
CA ALA A 363 2.57 -5.61 12.41
C ALA A 363 1.26 -5.13 13.07
N ALA A 364 0.50 -6.04 13.66
CA ALA A 364 -0.75 -5.72 14.37
C ALA A 364 -0.51 -4.77 15.57
N THR A 365 0.64 -4.88 16.26
CA THR A 365 1.00 -3.96 17.35
C THR A 365 1.18 -2.53 16.84
N VAL A 366 1.87 -2.33 15.71
CA VAL A 366 2.05 -1.01 15.08
C VAL A 366 0.70 -0.44 14.63
N GLU A 367 -0.12 -1.22 13.94
CA GLU A 367 -1.44 -0.79 13.47
C GLU A 367 -2.37 -0.41 14.62
N ALA A 368 -2.38 -1.21 15.70
CA ALA A 368 -3.15 -0.91 16.89
C ALA A 368 -2.66 0.35 17.60
N ALA A 369 -1.35 0.63 17.61
CA ALA A 369 -0.79 1.85 18.16
C ALA A 369 -1.24 3.08 17.37
N VAL A 370 -1.20 3.04 16.03
CA VAL A 370 -1.73 4.11 15.18
C VAL A 370 -3.20 4.37 15.48
N LYS A 371 -4.02 3.31 15.58
CA LYS A 371 -5.45 3.45 15.92
C LYS A 371 -5.65 4.11 17.29
N ARG A 372 -4.90 3.70 18.32
CA ARG A 372 -4.97 4.31 19.66
C ARG A 372 -4.64 5.79 19.64
N VAL A 373 -3.63 6.20 18.88
CA VAL A 373 -3.25 7.60 18.71
C VAL A 373 -4.40 8.41 18.08
N LEU A 374 -5.03 7.87 17.04
CA LEU A 374 -6.19 8.50 16.42
C LEU A 374 -7.39 8.55 17.38
N ALA A 375 -7.67 7.48 18.12
CA ALA A 375 -8.75 7.44 19.12
C ALA A 375 -8.54 8.45 20.27
N ALA A 376 -7.28 8.71 20.63
CA ALA A 376 -6.93 9.74 21.60
C ALA A 376 -7.05 11.19 21.09
N GLY A 377 -7.44 11.37 19.82
CA GLY A 377 -7.65 12.68 19.21
C GLY A 377 -6.39 13.35 18.64
N TYR A 378 -5.25 12.66 18.61
CA TYR A 378 -4.03 13.21 18.02
C TYR A 378 -4.10 13.23 16.50
N ARG A 379 -3.75 14.36 15.89
CA ARG A 379 -3.84 14.61 14.44
C ARG A 379 -2.65 15.40 13.94
N THR A 380 -2.25 15.15 12.71
CA THR A 380 -1.36 16.01 11.92
C THR A 380 -2.15 17.06 11.15
N ALA A 381 -1.47 18.02 10.53
CA ALA A 381 -2.10 19.17 9.89
C ALA A 381 -3.04 18.83 8.71
N ASP A 382 -2.81 17.70 8.05
CA ASP A 382 -3.63 17.17 6.95
C ASP A 382 -4.92 16.47 7.42
N LEU A 383 -5.03 16.18 8.73
CA LEU A 383 -6.17 15.48 9.34
C LEU A 383 -7.07 16.40 10.17
N VAL A 384 -6.79 17.69 10.24
CA VAL A 384 -7.57 18.70 10.96
C VAL A 384 -8.05 19.78 10.01
N ARG A 385 -9.06 20.54 10.42
CA ARG A 385 -9.49 21.72 9.69
C ARG A 385 -8.44 22.83 9.80
N ARG A 386 -8.36 23.66 8.77
CA ARG A 386 -7.40 24.76 8.73
C ARG A 386 -7.51 25.66 9.97
N GLY A 387 -6.41 25.80 10.71
CA GLY A 387 -6.33 26.60 11.93
C GLY A 387 -6.60 25.85 13.23
N GLU A 388 -6.96 24.58 13.17
CA GLU A 388 -7.04 23.74 14.37
C GLU A 388 -5.64 23.28 14.82
N PRO A 389 -5.45 23.01 16.12
CA PRO A 389 -4.20 22.50 16.65
C PRO A 389 -3.84 21.15 16.01
N SER A 390 -2.58 20.98 15.62
CA SER A 390 -2.07 19.74 15.03
C SER A 390 -0.68 19.41 15.55
N LEU A 391 -0.29 18.16 15.46
CA LEU A 391 1.04 17.68 15.82
C LEU A 391 1.96 17.66 14.60
N GLY A 392 3.24 17.91 14.83
CA GLY A 392 4.27 17.71 13.83
C GLY A 392 4.67 16.23 13.68
N THR A 393 5.46 15.95 12.65
CA THR A 393 5.92 14.63 12.23
C THR A 393 6.55 13.81 13.38
N VAL A 394 7.40 14.42 14.19
CA VAL A 394 8.08 13.75 15.31
C VAL A 394 7.09 13.50 16.45
N ALA A 395 6.30 14.50 16.83
CA ALA A 395 5.40 14.41 17.97
C ALA A 395 4.33 13.33 17.81
N ILE A 396 3.71 13.23 16.62
CA ILE A 396 2.73 12.15 16.35
C ILE A 396 3.37 10.77 16.44
N THR A 397 4.62 10.62 15.98
CA THR A 397 5.38 9.37 16.08
C THR A 397 5.71 9.01 17.52
N ASP A 398 6.05 10.00 18.37
CA ASP A 398 6.30 9.76 19.79
C ASP A 398 5.06 9.17 20.48
N HIS A 399 3.86 9.66 20.14
CA HIS A 399 2.60 9.07 20.61
C HIS A 399 2.39 7.65 20.09
N VAL A 400 2.75 7.34 18.83
CA VAL A 400 2.69 5.95 18.30
C VAL A 400 3.62 5.05 19.12
N LEU A 401 4.87 5.45 19.34
CA LEU A 401 5.85 4.67 20.11
C LEU A 401 5.39 4.43 21.54
N GLN A 402 4.87 5.45 22.23
CA GLN A 402 4.29 5.31 23.57
C GLN A 402 3.11 4.33 23.58
N SER A 403 2.27 4.39 22.56
CA SER A 403 1.11 3.49 22.42
C SER A 403 1.47 2.05 22.07
N MET A 404 2.68 1.74 21.62
CA MET A 404 3.12 0.36 21.36
C MET A 404 3.43 -0.42 22.66
N VAL A 405 3.77 0.27 23.74
CA VAL A 405 4.23 -0.32 25.02
C VAL A 405 3.06 -0.59 25.98
N GLY A 406 1.85 -0.09 25.67
CA GLY A 406 0.67 -0.15 26.56
C GLY A 406 -0.29 -1.31 26.28
#